data_a076164c199b2f9a50d71b6f8f635090
#
_entry.id   a076164c199b2f9a50d71b6f8f635090
#
_cell.length_a   1.000
_cell.length_b   1.000
_cell.length_c   1.000
_cell.angle_alpha   90.00
_cell.angle_beta   90.00
_cell.angle_gamma   90.00
#
_symmetry.space_group_name_H-M   'P 1'
#
loop_
_entity.id
_entity.type
_entity.pdbx_description
1 polymer ?
#
loop_
_entity_poly.entity_id
_entity_poly.type
_entity_poly.pdbx_seq_one_letter_code
_entity_poly.pdbx_strand_id
1 'polypeptide(L)'
;DDEVLLNMESGRNNFEMFMLVGFASAGQAIAHQKQMGLSNAYLPGSVRVIVAVPISKGDFNQFVAVCSSEMAISLADGDMDSSDFMQEIMNNMEIL
;
A
#
# COMPACT_ATOMS: atom_id res chain seq x y z
N ASP A 1 -3.50 -4.29 16.69
CA ASP A 1 -2.40 -3.55 16.08
C ASP A 1 -2.94 -2.49 15.14
N ASP A 2 -2.21 -1.40 15.04
CA ASP A 2 -2.60 -0.31 14.19
C ASP A 2 -2.30 -0.63 12.73
N GLU A 3 -3.14 -0.09 11.87
CA GLU A 3 -3.03 -0.28 10.44
C GLU A 3 -3.18 1.07 9.74
N VAL A 4 -2.30 1.33 8.77
CA VAL A 4 -2.44 2.49 7.90
C VAL A 4 -3.45 2.14 6.81
N LEU A 5 -4.45 2.98 6.62
CA LEU A 5 -5.45 2.79 5.59
C LEU A 5 -5.34 3.91 4.56
N LEU A 6 -5.13 3.53 3.32
CA LEU A 6 -5.07 4.48 2.20
C LEU A 6 -6.20 4.16 1.22
N ASN A 7 -6.98 5.17 0.88
CA ASN A 7 -8.03 5.07 -0.13
C ASN A 7 -7.61 5.89 -1.34
N MET A 8 -7.59 5.25 -2.51
CA MET A 8 -7.14 5.88 -3.74
C MET A 8 -8.13 5.58 -4.86
N GLU A 9 -8.13 6.43 -5.88
CA GLU A 9 -8.90 6.20 -7.10
C GLU A 9 -7.94 6.12 -8.27
N SER A 10 -8.22 5.25 -9.22
CA SER A 10 -7.34 4.99 -10.34
C SER A 10 -8.14 4.69 -11.60
N GLY A 11 -7.56 4.96 -12.77
CA GLY A 11 -8.08 4.44 -14.02
C GLY A 11 -7.79 2.96 -14.16
N ARG A 12 -8.46 2.30 -15.11
CA ARG A 12 -8.36 0.84 -15.28
C ARG A 12 -6.94 0.35 -15.52
N ASN A 13 -6.14 1.13 -16.21
CA ASN A 13 -4.81 0.69 -16.62
C ASN A 13 -3.71 1.06 -15.63
N ASN A 14 -4.07 1.79 -14.56
CA ASN A 14 -3.07 2.37 -13.66
C ASN A 14 -3.20 1.90 -12.22
N PHE A 15 -4.13 0.98 -11.91
CA PHE A 15 -4.38 0.66 -10.51
C PHE A 15 -3.16 0.02 -9.83
N GLU A 16 -2.38 -0.76 -10.57
CA GLU A 16 -1.17 -1.38 -10.01
C GLU A 16 -0.15 -0.32 -9.63
N MET A 17 0.03 0.69 -10.49
CA MET A 17 0.93 1.79 -10.21
C MET A 17 0.48 2.57 -8.99
N PHE A 18 -0.81 2.88 -8.89
CA PHE A 18 -1.35 3.60 -7.73
C PHE A 18 -1.18 2.80 -6.45
N MET A 19 -1.42 1.49 -6.53
CA MET A 19 -1.24 0.61 -5.37
C MET A 19 0.23 0.60 -4.93
N LEU A 20 1.14 0.48 -5.89
CA LEU A 20 2.58 0.51 -5.61
C LEU A 20 3.00 1.82 -4.97
N VAL A 21 2.52 2.95 -5.52
CA VAL A 21 2.83 4.28 -4.97
C VAL A 21 2.27 4.42 -3.55
N GLY A 22 1.06 3.91 -3.31
CA GLY A 22 0.45 3.96 -1.98
C GLY A 22 1.30 3.22 -0.95
N PHE A 23 1.71 2.00 -1.26
CA PHE A 23 2.54 1.22 -0.34
C PHE A 23 3.91 1.85 -0.14
N ALA A 24 4.54 2.34 -1.21
CA ALA A 24 5.85 2.99 -1.10
C ALA A 24 5.78 4.26 -0.26
N SER A 25 4.74 5.07 -0.46
CA SER A 25 4.55 6.30 0.32
C SER A 25 4.35 5.98 1.80
N ALA A 26 3.54 4.98 2.10
CA ALA A 26 3.32 4.54 3.48
C ALA A 26 4.62 4.02 4.09
N GLY A 27 5.38 3.24 3.33
CA GLY A 27 6.67 2.72 3.79
C GLY A 27 7.65 3.82 4.13
N GLN A 28 7.72 4.86 3.31
CA GLN A 28 8.59 6.01 3.58
C GLN A 28 8.18 6.73 4.86
N ALA A 29 6.89 6.93 5.05
CA ALA A 29 6.39 7.61 6.25
C ALA A 29 6.71 6.81 7.51
N ILE A 30 6.50 5.51 7.47
CA ILE A 30 6.78 4.63 8.61
C ILE A 30 8.27 4.60 8.91
N ALA A 31 9.11 4.48 7.87
CA ALA A 31 10.55 4.47 8.03
C ALA A 31 11.05 5.78 8.65
N HIS A 32 10.47 6.90 8.23
CA HIS A 32 10.83 8.20 8.79
C HIS A 32 10.50 8.27 10.28
N GLN A 33 9.34 7.77 10.69
CA GLN A 33 8.95 7.72 12.09
C GLN A 33 9.93 6.88 12.92
N LYS A 34 10.33 5.73 12.37
CA LYS A 34 11.30 4.86 13.03
C LYS A 34 12.65 5.56 13.20
N GLN A 35 13.11 6.28 12.19
CA GLN A 35 14.38 6.99 12.22
C GLN A 35 14.38 8.09 13.26
N MET A 36 13.26 8.73 13.47
CA MET A 36 13.17 9.80 14.47
C MET A 36 13.31 9.28 15.89
N GLY A 37 12.97 8.01 16.12
CA GLY A 37 13.17 7.38 17.42
C GLY A 37 12.33 7.96 18.54
N LEU A 38 11.23 8.61 18.23
CA LEU A 38 10.34 9.19 19.23
C LEU A 38 9.57 8.11 19.95
N SER A 39 9.47 8.19 21.25
CA SER A 39 8.84 7.15 22.07
C SER A 39 7.33 7.04 21.79
N ASN A 40 6.71 8.10 21.28
CA ASN A 40 5.29 8.13 20.95
C ASN A 40 5.05 8.12 19.44
N ALA A 41 6.04 7.72 18.65
CA ALA A 41 5.90 7.64 17.21
C ALA A 41 4.87 6.58 16.84
N TYR A 42 4.07 6.88 15.81
CA TYR A 42 3.10 5.94 15.29
C TYR A 42 3.82 4.90 14.42
N LEU A 43 3.81 3.65 14.87
CA LEU A 43 4.47 2.56 14.15
C LEU A 43 3.43 1.45 13.90
N PRO A 44 2.65 1.59 12.83
CA PRO A 44 1.63 0.57 12.52
C PRO A 44 2.26 -0.75 12.13
N GLY A 45 1.54 -1.84 12.37
CA GLY A 45 2.01 -3.17 12.01
C GLY A 45 1.76 -3.54 10.56
N SER A 46 0.80 -2.88 9.91
CA SER A 46 0.45 -3.21 8.52
C SER A 46 -0.05 -1.97 7.78
N VAL A 47 -0.10 -2.12 6.45
CA VAL A 47 -0.60 -1.08 5.55
C VAL A 47 -1.68 -1.72 4.67
N ARG A 48 -2.83 -1.10 4.61
CA ARG A 48 -3.93 -1.50 3.74
C ARG A 48 -4.16 -0.41 2.70
N VAL A 49 -4.15 -0.79 1.44
CA VAL A 49 -4.43 0.14 0.33
C VAL A 49 -5.69 -0.33 -0.37
N ILE A 50 -6.64 0.57 -0.54
CA ILE A 50 -7.88 0.32 -1.27
C ILE A 50 -7.85 1.23 -2.50
N VAL A 51 -7.93 0.62 -3.69
CA VAL A 51 -7.95 1.36 -4.95
C VAL A 51 -9.29 1.16 -5.60
N ALA A 52 -10.02 2.25 -5.83
CA ALA A 52 -11.31 2.21 -6.54
C ALA A 52 -11.05 2.43 -8.03
N VAL A 53 -11.53 1.51 -8.85
CA VAL A 53 -11.34 1.53 -10.30
C VAL A 53 -12.71 1.55 -10.96
N PRO A 54 -13.03 2.55 -11.79
CA PRO A 54 -14.32 2.58 -12.48
C PRO A 54 -14.44 1.46 -13.49
N ILE A 55 -15.58 0.78 -13.48
CA ILE A 55 -15.84 -0.35 -14.39
C ILE A 55 -16.95 -0.04 -15.38
N SER A 56 -17.92 0.75 -14.96
CA SER A 56 -18.98 1.20 -15.84
C SER A 56 -19.52 2.52 -15.29
N LYS A 57 -20.47 3.08 -15.99
CA LYS A 57 -21.00 4.41 -15.63
C LYS A 57 -21.61 4.35 -14.23
N GLY A 58 -20.97 5.03 -13.29
CA GLY A 58 -21.43 5.11 -11.92
C GLY A 58 -21.02 3.98 -11.01
N ASP A 59 -20.32 2.95 -11.53
CA ASP A 59 -19.89 1.80 -10.74
C ASP A 59 -18.38 1.73 -10.61
N PHE A 60 -17.93 1.13 -9.52
CA PHE A 60 -16.50 0.95 -9.22
C PHE A 60 -16.26 -0.46 -8.69
N ASN A 61 -15.10 -1.00 -9.02
CA ASN A 61 -14.52 -2.12 -8.28
C ASN A 61 -13.54 -1.57 -7.26
N GLN A 62 -13.50 -2.17 -6.09
CA GLN A 62 -12.52 -1.83 -5.08
C GLN A 62 -11.56 -2.99 -4.91
N PHE A 63 -10.28 -2.73 -5.12
CA PHE A 63 -9.22 -3.71 -4.93
C PHE A 63 -8.56 -3.40 -3.59
N VAL A 64 -8.48 -4.41 -2.73
CA VAL A 64 -7.92 -4.26 -1.38
C VAL A 64 -6.68 -5.10 -1.28
N ALA A 65 -5.58 -4.50 -0.89
CA ALA A 65 -4.34 -5.20 -0.65
C ALA A 65 -3.77 -4.78 0.70
N VAL A 66 -3.16 -5.73 1.39
CA VAL A 66 -2.56 -5.51 2.71
C VAL A 66 -1.16 -6.08 2.71
N CYS A 67 -0.22 -5.36 3.29
CA CYS A 67 1.11 -5.91 3.54
C CYS A 67 1.59 -5.49 4.93
N SER A 68 2.64 -6.15 5.41
CA SER A 68 3.27 -5.73 6.65
C SER A 68 3.99 -4.39 6.45
N SER A 69 4.15 -3.65 7.54
CA SER A 69 4.91 -2.40 7.49
C SER A 69 6.35 -2.64 7.06
N GLU A 70 6.95 -3.75 7.47
CA GLU A 70 8.31 -4.10 7.06
C GLU A 70 8.43 -4.25 5.56
N MET A 71 7.45 -4.89 4.94
CA MET A 71 7.42 -5.08 3.49
C MET A 71 7.27 -3.74 2.76
N ALA A 72 6.41 -2.85 3.28
CA ALA A 72 6.25 -1.52 2.71
C ALA A 72 7.53 -0.70 2.81
N ILE A 73 8.23 -0.80 3.94
CA ILE A 73 9.52 -0.11 4.13
C ILE A 73 10.56 -0.66 3.15
N SER A 74 10.62 -1.98 2.98
CA SER A 74 11.56 -2.60 2.04
C SER A 74 11.34 -2.12 0.61
N LEU A 75 10.08 -1.96 0.22
CA LEU A 75 9.76 -1.41 -1.08
C LEU A 75 10.25 0.04 -1.19
N ALA A 76 9.99 0.85 -0.17
CA ALA A 76 10.36 2.26 -0.18
C ALA A 76 11.87 2.46 -0.21
N ASP A 77 12.61 1.59 0.47
CA ASP A 77 14.09 1.67 0.56
C ASP A 77 14.78 1.07 -0.65
N GLY A 78 14.06 0.39 -1.52
CA GLY A 78 14.65 -0.29 -2.67
C GLY A 78 15.24 -1.66 -2.35
N ASP A 79 15.03 -2.18 -1.14
CA ASP A 79 15.49 -3.52 -0.76
C ASP A 79 14.67 -4.60 -1.42
N MET A 80 13.43 -4.30 -1.78
CA MET A 80 12.54 -5.22 -2.47
C MET A 80 12.22 -4.67 -3.84
N ASP A 81 12.40 -5.49 -4.86
CA ASP A 81 12.07 -5.11 -6.23
C ASP A 81 10.56 -4.92 -6.37
N SER A 82 10.15 -3.88 -7.09
CA SER A 82 8.73 -3.56 -7.25
C SER A 82 7.95 -4.69 -7.93
N SER A 83 8.58 -5.41 -8.85
CA SER A 83 7.94 -6.58 -9.50
C SER A 83 7.63 -7.67 -8.49
N ASP A 84 8.59 -7.98 -7.63
CA ASP A 84 8.39 -8.99 -6.59
C ASP A 84 7.34 -8.55 -5.58
N PHE A 85 7.37 -7.26 -5.23
CA PHE A 85 6.38 -6.70 -4.31
C PHE A 85 4.98 -6.84 -4.88
N MET A 86 4.79 -6.44 -6.14
CA MET A 86 3.48 -6.51 -6.77
C MET A 86 2.99 -7.95 -6.92
N GLN A 87 3.90 -8.88 -7.18
CA GLN A 87 3.53 -10.29 -7.27
C GLN A 87 2.96 -10.80 -5.94
N GLU A 88 3.61 -10.45 -4.83
CA GLU A 88 3.13 -10.81 -3.50
C GLU A 88 1.78 -10.18 -3.20
N ILE A 89 1.64 -8.90 -3.54
CA ILE A 89 0.39 -8.17 -3.29
C ILE A 89 -0.76 -8.77 -4.12
N MET A 90 -0.51 -9.07 -5.39
CA MET A 90 -1.56 -9.61 -6.27
C MET A 90 -2.04 -10.99 -5.81
N ASN A 91 -1.14 -11.78 -5.22
CA ASN A 91 -1.52 -13.09 -4.70
C ASN A 91 -2.49 -13.00 -3.53
N ASN A 92 -2.49 -11.88 -2.81
CA ASN A 92 -3.29 -11.69 -1.61
C ASN A 92 -4.37 -10.61 -1.76
N MET A 93 -4.48 -10.03 -2.95
CA MET A 93 -5.41 -8.94 -3.20
C MET A 93 -6.85 -9.45 -3.26
N GLU A 94 -7.75 -8.69 -2.68
CA GLU A 94 -9.18 -8.99 -2.71
C GLU A 94 -9.93 -7.93 -3.51
N ILE A 95 -11.02 -8.35 -4.12
CA ILE A 95 -11.95 -7.47 -4.83
C ILE A 95 -13.24 -7.40 -4.03
N LEU A 96 -13.61 -6.21 -3.65
CA LEU A 96 -14.85 -5.99 -2.90
C LEU A 96 -16.02 -5.72 -3.84
#